data_3663c69d546b68c07019dd9d47e76e9b
#
_entry.id   3663c69d546b68c07019dd9d47e76e9b
#
_cell.length_a   1.000
_cell.length_b   1.000
_cell.length_c   1.000
_cell.angle_alpha   90.00
_cell.angle_beta   90.00
_cell.angle_gamma   90.00
#
_symmetry.space_group_name_H-M   'P 1'
#
loop_
_entity.id
_entity.type
_entity.pdbx_description
1 polymer ?
#
loop_
_entity_poly.entity_id
_entity_poly.type
_entity_poly.pdbx_seq_one_letter_code
_entity_poly.pdbx_strand_id
1 'polypeptide(L)'
;SSILKQRDYKRYVLAKNGEYMPVDNSRLKGFYKLSVPERREKLAQLAGLSPEQVNAWADSELSEDTADRMIENVVGRYSLPVGVATNFIIDGEHYLIPFVVEEASVVAAASNMAKRCQSKGGFTSNNTDPIMIGQIQIVNCEDPEASKKSILSAKDELIQLCNDVDPILVKFGGGCKDVEVRIIETMSGPMVIVHILVDCRDAMGANAVNTMAETIAPRIESLSGGTVILRIISNLAIHRLARVSATFTPEEMSDSGDKNQGSEVIDGVIQAYHFAAADPFRATTHNKGIMNAISPIAIACGQDWRAIESGAHSYCAHEKQYTSMTHWEKDADGNLVGSIECPMAVGLVGGAVRIHPGAQTNVALLGIHSADDLAKVMAAAGMAQNLGALRALATVGIQAGHMKLHLKNMISSAGANDEEIEQVAIIVKESGDRITMAAVEAALDTIRNG
;
A
#
# COMPACT_ATOMS: atom_id res chain seq x y z
N SER A 1 33.73 -8.85 -3.08
CA SER A 1 33.98 -8.20 -4.42
C SER A 1 33.46 -9.03 -5.59
N SER A 2 33.38 -10.38 -5.53
CA SER A 2 32.81 -11.21 -6.60
C SER A 2 31.29 -11.14 -6.66
N ILE A 3 30.62 -11.09 -5.53
CA ILE A 3 29.15 -11.02 -5.40
C ILE A 3 28.64 -9.67 -5.93
N LEU A 4 29.33 -8.56 -5.65
CA LEU A 4 28.97 -7.23 -6.19
C LEU A 4 29.07 -7.20 -7.72
N LYS A 5 30.15 -7.74 -8.30
CA LYS A 5 30.32 -7.82 -9.76
C LYS A 5 29.27 -8.70 -10.45
N GLN A 6 28.83 -9.78 -9.78
CA GLN A 6 27.80 -10.68 -10.31
C GLN A 6 26.41 -10.02 -10.25
N ARG A 7 26.16 -9.19 -9.23
CA ARG A 7 24.91 -8.41 -9.08
C ARG A 7 24.84 -7.28 -10.13
N ASP A 8 25.94 -6.56 -10.37
CA ASP A 8 26.04 -5.53 -11.41
C ASP A 8 25.85 -6.11 -12.82
N TYR A 9 26.42 -7.27 -13.10
CA TYR A 9 26.20 -7.98 -14.37
C TYR A 9 24.76 -8.42 -14.56
N LYS A 10 24.13 -8.96 -13.51
CA LYS A 10 22.72 -9.35 -13.52
C LYS A 10 21.81 -8.15 -13.73
N ARG A 11 22.06 -7.01 -13.06
CA ARG A 11 21.39 -5.72 -13.31
C ARG A 11 21.49 -5.28 -14.76
N TYR A 12 22.69 -5.30 -15.32
CA TYR A 12 22.91 -4.90 -16.72
C TYR A 12 22.14 -5.78 -17.71
N VAL A 13 22.09 -7.08 -17.48
CA VAL A 13 21.35 -8.02 -18.33
C VAL A 13 19.84 -7.82 -18.19
N LEU A 14 19.34 -7.63 -16.97
CA LEU A 14 17.92 -7.41 -16.69
C LEU A 14 17.44 -6.06 -17.23
N ALA A 15 18.21 -4.99 -17.05
CA ALA A 15 17.88 -3.68 -17.60
C ALA A 15 17.80 -3.67 -19.13
N LYS A 16 18.66 -4.48 -19.82
CA LYS A 16 18.57 -4.69 -21.27
C LYS A 16 17.29 -5.42 -21.71
N ASN A 17 16.73 -6.24 -20.84
CA ASN A 17 15.50 -6.99 -21.07
C ASN A 17 14.24 -6.25 -20.61
N GLY A 18 14.37 -5.02 -20.11
CA GLY A 18 13.28 -4.24 -19.51
C GLY A 18 12.88 -4.73 -18.10
N GLU A 19 13.74 -5.51 -17.45
CA GLU A 19 13.55 -5.96 -16.06
C GLU A 19 14.37 -5.07 -15.12
N TYR A 20 13.80 -4.71 -13.97
CA TYR A 20 14.44 -3.87 -12.97
C TYR A 20 14.76 -4.66 -11.71
N MET A 21 15.70 -4.17 -10.90
CA MET A 21 16.04 -4.78 -9.60
C MET A 21 15.97 -3.73 -8.49
N PRO A 22 15.70 -4.13 -7.25
CA PRO A 22 15.85 -3.27 -6.09
C PRO A 22 17.24 -2.64 -6.05
N VAL A 23 17.31 -1.43 -5.52
CA VAL A 23 18.57 -0.68 -5.40
C VAL A 23 19.53 -1.37 -4.40
N ASP A 24 20.84 -1.16 -4.54
CA ASP A 24 21.82 -1.75 -3.61
C ASP A 24 21.82 -1.09 -2.23
N ASN A 25 21.31 0.13 -2.14
CA ASN A 25 21.23 0.86 -0.89
C ASN A 25 20.08 1.87 -0.93
N SER A 26 19.12 1.70 -0.06
CA SER A 26 17.99 2.61 0.12
C SER A 26 18.25 3.74 1.13
N ARG A 27 19.40 3.73 1.84
CA ARG A 27 19.76 4.75 2.82
C ARG A 27 20.41 5.96 2.14
N LEU A 28 19.61 6.98 1.83
CA LEU A 28 20.05 8.18 1.12
C LEU A 28 20.27 9.35 2.09
N LYS A 29 21.45 9.42 2.72
CA LYS A 29 21.79 10.49 3.68
C LYS A 29 21.72 11.87 3.00
N GLY A 30 20.93 12.78 3.57
CA GLY A 30 20.79 14.15 3.07
C GLY A 30 19.92 14.29 1.82
N PHE A 31 19.21 13.25 1.38
CA PHE A 31 18.35 13.27 0.19
C PHE A 31 17.31 14.41 0.24
N TYR A 32 16.73 14.68 1.39
CA TYR A 32 15.77 15.77 1.61
C TYR A 32 16.33 17.18 1.43
N LYS A 33 17.67 17.32 1.42
CA LYS A 33 18.37 18.62 1.22
C LYS A 33 18.60 18.95 -0.25
N LEU A 34 18.47 17.95 -1.13
CA LEU A 34 18.64 18.12 -2.55
C LEU A 34 17.42 18.85 -3.15
N SER A 35 17.62 19.59 -4.21
CA SER A 35 16.52 20.13 -5.03
C SER A 35 15.75 19.01 -5.72
N VAL A 36 14.54 19.30 -6.21
CA VAL A 36 13.72 18.29 -6.91
C VAL A 36 14.42 17.70 -8.14
N PRO A 37 15.09 18.50 -9.02
CA PRO A 37 15.86 17.94 -10.11
C PRO A 37 17.00 17.03 -9.67
N GLU A 38 17.79 17.43 -8.65
CA GLU A 38 18.88 16.61 -8.13
C GLU A 38 18.39 15.29 -7.52
N ARG A 39 17.21 15.30 -6.86
CA ARG A 39 16.58 14.05 -6.36
C ARG A 39 16.24 13.12 -7.52
N ARG A 40 15.63 13.64 -8.59
CA ARG A 40 15.29 12.87 -9.80
C ARG A 40 16.52 12.23 -10.43
N GLU A 41 17.57 13.01 -10.64
CA GLU A 41 18.84 12.52 -11.19
C GLU A 41 19.45 11.43 -10.32
N LYS A 42 19.48 11.63 -8.99
CA LYS A 42 19.99 10.62 -8.06
C LYS A 42 19.21 9.33 -8.09
N LEU A 43 17.89 9.38 -8.15
CA LEU A 43 17.03 8.19 -8.27
C LEU A 43 17.23 7.50 -9.61
N ALA A 44 17.36 8.26 -10.70
CA ALA A 44 17.63 7.72 -12.02
C ALA A 44 18.95 6.92 -12.06
N GLN A 45 20.00 7.47 -11.48
CA GLN A 45 21.31 6.81 -11.38
C GLN A 45 21.24 5.52 -10.54
N LEU A 46 20.54 5.55 -9.41
CA LEU A 46 20.43 4.40 -8.50
C LEU A 46 19.59 3.25 -9.06
N ALA A 47 18.48 3.56 -9.72
CA ALA A 47 17.54 2.59 -10.25
C ALA A 47 17.74 2.29 -11.74
N GLY A 48 18.68 2.97 -12.42
CA GLY A 48 18.93 2.78 -13.85
C GLY A 48 17.76 3.22 -14.74
N LEU A 49 17.06 4.31 -14.34
CA LEU A 49 15.91 4.82 -15.11
C LEU A 49 16.35 5.51 -16.39
N SER A 50 15.58 5.34 -17.46
CA SER A 50 15.82 6.03 -18.73
C SER A 50 15.44 7.53 -18.64
N PRO A 51 15.96 8.38 -19.56
CA PRO A 51 15.54 9.78 -19.62
C PRO A 51 14.03 9.96 -19.78
N GLU A 52 13.35 9.09 -20.52
CA GLU A 52 11.90 9.12 -20.71
C GLU A 52 11.17 8.84 -19.39
N GLN A 53 11.66 7.88 -18.59
CA GLN A 53 11.12 7.56 -17.27
C GLN A 53 11.32 8.71 -16.29
N VAL A 54 12.48 9.38 -16.31
CA VAL A 54 12.74 10.56 -15.47
C VAL A 54 11.83 11.73 -15.89
N ASN A 55 11.63 11.92 -17.17
CA ASN A 55 10.72 12.93 -17.71
C ASN A 55 9.26 12.69 -17.27
N ALA A 56 8.85 11.43 -17.09
CA ALA A 56 7.54 11.10 -16.56
C ALA A 56 7.26 11.71 -15.17
N TRP A 57 8.26 12.11 -14.43
CA TRP A 57 8.10 12.86 -13.17
C TRP A 57 8.21 14.39 -13.32
N ALA A 58 8.63 14.88 -14.48
CA ALA A 58 8.94 16.31 -14.68
C ALA A 58 7.79 17.07 -15.34
N ASP A 59 7.28 16.54 -16.46
CA ASP A 59 6.48 17.30 -17.42
C ASP A 59 5.10 16.64 -17.71
N SER A 60 4.40 16.19 -16.68
CA SER A 60 3.02 15.74 -16.85
C SER A 60 2.84 14.72 -17.99
N GLU A 61 3.25 13.63 -17.80
CA GLU A 61 3.44 12.39 -18.54
C GLU A 61 2.16 11.72 -19.02
N LEU A 62 1.02 12.08 -18.46
CA LEU A 62 -0.29 11.64 -18.93
C LEU A 62 -0.80 12.61 -19.99
N SER A 63 -0.72 12.23 -21.28
CA SER A 63 -1.27 13.05 -22.36
C SER A 63 -2.80 13.13 -22.29
N GLU A 64 -3.39 14.17 -22.87
CA GLU A 64 -4.86 14.30 -22.95
C GLU A 64 -5.49 13.12 -23.68
N ASP A 65 -4.90 12.69 -24.79
CA ASP A 65 -5.35 11.52 -25.56
C ASP A 65 -5.30 10.22 -24.72
N THR A 66 -4.30 10.08 -23.84
CA THR A 66 -4.24 8.90 -22.97
C THR A 66 -5.28 9.01 -21.86
N ALA A 67 -5.45 10.18 -21.26
CA ALA A 67 -6.46 10.40 -20.24
C ALA A 67 -7.88 10.15 -20.77
N ASP A 68 -8.19 10.63 -21.99
CA ASP A 68 -9.50 10.45 -22.64
C ASP A 68 -9.82 8.97 -22.95
N ARG A 69 -8.78 8.15 -23.13
CA ARG A 69 -8.95 6.69 -23.26
C ARG A 69 -9.04 5.95 -21.92
N MET A 70 -8.69 6.59 -20.82
CA MET A 70 -8.73 5.96 -19.49
C MET A 70 -10.09 6.06 -18.82
N ILE A 71 -10.77 7.21 -18.99
CA ILE A 71 -12.11 7.47 -18.43
C ILE A 71 -12.93 8.32 -19.41
N GLU A 72 -14.23 8.34 -19.22
CA GLU A 72 -15.18 9.12 -20.04
C GLU A 72 -15.17 10.61 -19.66
N ASN A 73 -15.51 11.46 -20.61
CA ASN A 73 -15.75 12.91 -20.43
C ASN A 73 -14.55 13.66 -19.80
N VAL A 74 -13.34 13.35 -20.21
CA VAL A 74 -12.13 14.00 -19.71
C VAL A 74 -12.15 15.49 -20.03
N VAL A 75 -11.87 16.32 -19.02
CA VAL A 75 -11.75 17.80 -19.13
C VAL A 75 -10.36 18.31 -18.73
N GLY A 76 -9.49 17.42 -18.24
CA GLY A 76 -8.14 17.79 -17.80
C GLY A 76 -7.48 16.71 -16.92
N ARG A 77 -6.38 17.08 -16.32
CA ARG A 77 -5.55 16.22 -15.47
C ARG A 77 -5.37 16.87 -14.10
N TYR A 78 -5.34 16.08 -13.05
CA TYR A 78 -5.14 16.55 -11.68
C TYR A 78 -3.85 15.93 -11.13
N SER A 79 -2.84 16.77 -10.85
CA SER A 79 -1.53 16.33 -10.41
C SER A 79 -1.44 16.30 -8.88
N LEU A 80 -0.84 15.23 -8.35
CA LEU A 80 -0.45 15.10 -6.97
C LEU A 80 1.08 14.99 -6.86
N PRO A 81 1.68 15.41 -5.72
CA PRO A 81 3.11 15.25 -5.49
C PRO A 81 3.52 13.78 -5.48
N VAL A 82 4.68 13.48 -6.07
CA VAL A 82 5.35 12.19 -5.95
C VAL A 82 6.53 12.33 -4.99
N GLY A 83 6.48 11.64 -3.85
CA GLY A 83 7.58 11.54 -2.91
C GLY A 83 8.18 10.13 -2.92
N VAL A 84 9.40 9.96 -2.39
CA VAL A 84 10.05 8.66 -2.30
C VAL A 84 10.50 8.40 -0.87
N ALA A 85 9.98 7.33 -0.27
CA ALA A 85 10.44 6.84 1.02
C ALA A 85 11.72 6.02 0.87
N THR A 86 12.63 6.23 1.81
CA THR A 86 13.97 5.65 1.84
C THR A 86 14.15 4.73 3.03
N ASN A 87 15.31 4.08 3.12
CA ASN A 87 15.74 3.22 4.23
C ASN A 87 15.05 1.85 4.33
N PHE A 88 14.14 1.49 3.43
CA PHE A 88 13.47 0.20 3.47
C PHE A 88 14.42 -0.93 3.09
N ILE A 89 14.49 -1.95 3.96
CA ILE A 89 15.08 -3.26 3.71
C ILE A 89 13.97 -4.27 3.96
N ILE A 90 13.62 -5.08 2.96
CA ILE A 90 12.58 -6.09 3.05
C ILE A 90 13.16 -7.39 2.49
N ASP A 91 13.17 -8.45 3.30
CA ASP A 91 13.79 -9.75 2.96
C ASP A 91 15.25 -9.63 2.49
N GLY A 92 15.99 -8.67 3.07
CA GLY A 92 17.38 -8.38 2.74
C GLY A 92 17.60 -7.52 1.50
N GLU A 93 16.54 -7.15 0.76
CA GLU A 93 16.62 -6.28 -0.41
C GLU A 93 16.25 -4.82 -0.06
N HIS A 94 16.93 -3.86 -0.70
CA HIS A 94 16.71 -2.44 -0.48
C HIS A 94 15.68 -1.87 -1.45
N TYR A 95 14.71 -1.10 -0.94
CA TYR A 95 13.65 -0.48 -1.74
C TYR A 95 13.61 1.04 -1.57
N LEU A 96 13.39 1.75 -2.68
CA LEU A 96 13.02 3.15 -2.73
C LEU A 96 11.54 3.21 -3.13
N ILE A 97 10.67 3.62 -2.20
CA ILE A 97 9.22 3.41 -2.35
C ILE A 97 8.54 4.72 -2.76
N PRO A 98 7.90 4.77 -3.95
CA PRO A 98 7.18 5.96 -4.41
C PRO A 98 5.83 6.09 -3.69
N PHE A 99 5.49 7.33 -3.36
CA PHE A 99 4.22 7.74 -2.76
C PHE A 99 3.61 8.87 -3.59
N VAL A 100 2.38 8.74 -4.02
CA VAL A 100 1.58 9.83 -4.57
C VAL A 100 0.61 10.31 -3.50
N VAL A 101 0.90 11.44 -2.88
CA VAL A 101 0.17 11.93 -1.70
C VAL A 101 0.31 13.44 -1.52
N GLU A 102 -0.74 14.08 -1.05
CA GLU A 102 -0.79 15.51 -0.72
C GLU A 102 -0.45 15.79 0.75
N GLU A 103 -0.50 14.79 1.62
CA GLU A 103 -0.33 14.95 3.07
C GLU A 103 1.14 15.01 3.46
N ALA A 104 1.53 16.08 4.15
CA ALA A 104 2.89 16.25 4.67
C ALA A 104 3.22 15.20 5.75
N SER A 105 4.50 14.93 5.93
CA SER A 105 5.06 14.01 6.95
C SER A 105 4.91 12.52 6.66
N VAL A 106 4.03 12.08 5.76
CA VAL A 106 3.79 10.66 5.46
C VAL A 106 5.07 9.97 5.01
N VAL A 107 5.72 10.49 3.97
CA VAL A 107 6.96 9.91 3.40
C VAL A 107 8.11 9.94 4.42
N ALA A 108 8.22 11.02 5.19
CA ALA A 108 9.27 11.17 6.20
C ALA A 108 9.07 10.20 7.38
N ALA A 109 7.84 10.01 7.86
CA ALA A 109 7.51 9.09 8.94
C ALA A 109 7.82 7.64 8.54
N ALA A 110 7.38 7.19 7.36
CA ALA A 110 7.66 5.86 6.84
C ALA A 110 9.17 5.62 6.72
N SER A 111 9.91 6.56 6.13
CA SER A 111 11.38 6.48 5.97
C SER A 111 12.12 6.44 7.32
N ASN A 112 11.65 7.18 8.33
CA ASN A 112 12.25 7.19 9.66
C ASN A 112 12.05 5.85 10.36
N MET A 113 10.85 5.30 10.35
CA MET A 113 10.59 4.00 10.99
C MET A 113 11.30 2.86 10.27
N ALA A 114 11.35 2.87 8.94
CA ALA A 114 12.12 1.90 8.18
C ALA A 114 13.62 1.91 8.54
N LYS A 115 14.19 3.07 8.86
CA LYS A 115 15.58 3.17 9.34
C LYS A 115 15.77 2.48 10.69
N ARG A 116 14.77 2.55 11.59
CA ARG A 116 14.86 2.11 12.99
C ARG A 116 14.84 0.59 13.18
N CYS A 117 14.47 -0.21 12.18
CA CYS A 117 14.54 -1.67 12.25
C CYS A 117 15.73 -2.27 11.50
N GLN A 118 16.60 -1.44 10.90
CA GLN A 118 17.71 -1.95 10.07
C GLN A 118 18.73 -2.79 10.82
N SER A 119 18.98 -2.51 12.10
CA SER A 119 19.91 -3.31 12.92
C SER A 119 19.43 -4.75 13.13
N LYS A 120 18.11 -4.96 13.03
CA LYS A 120 17.47 -6.28 13.12
C LYS A 120 17.14 -6.88 11.73
N GLY A 121 17.71 -6.34 10.65
CA GLY A 121 17.57 -6.86 9.30
C GLY A 121 16.44 -6.21 8.47
N GLY A 122 15.71 -5.26 9.03
CA GLY A 122 14.58 -4.61 8.37
C GLY A 122 13.28 -5.39 8.53
N PHE A 123 12.50 -5.44 7.46
CA PHE A 123 11.20 -6.14 7.40
C PHE A 123 11.37 -7.55 6.82
N THR A 124 10.54 -8.47 7.30
CA THR A 124 10.44 -9.85 6.78
C THR A 124 9.03 -10.11 6.34
N SER A 125 8.85 -10.73 5.17
CA SER A 125 7.53 -11.05 4.62
C SER A 125 7.23 -12.55 4.63
N ASN A 126 5.94 -12.88 4.69
CA ASN A 126 5.41 -14.24 4.56
C ASN A 126 3.98 -14.17 3.98
N ASN A 127 3.88 -13.75 2.72
CA ASN A 127 2.60 -13.57 2.04
C ASN A 127 1.93 -14.92 1.73
N THR A 128 0.60 -14.91 1.56
CA THR A 128 -0.16 -16.06 1.06
C THR A 128 -0.14 -16.12 -0.47
N ASP A 129 -0.61 -17.22 -1.03
CA ASP A 129 -0.83 -17.33 -2.47
C ASP A 129 -1.79 -16.25 -2.97
N PRO A 130 -1.67 -15.79 -4.24
CA PRO A 130 -2.46 -14.68 -4.79
C PRO A 130 -3.87 -15.13 -5.22
N ILE A 131 -4.66 -15.68 -4.28
CA ILE A 131 -5.98 -16.24 -4.54
C ILE A 131 -7.07 -15.19 -4.32
N MET A 132 -7.85 -14.94 -5.37
CA MET A 132 -9.02 -14.08 -5.35
C MET A 132 -10.30 -14.91 -5.30
N ILE A 133 -11.38 -14.30 -4.81
CA ILE A 133 -12.69 -14.91 -4.68
C ILE A 133 -13.63 -14.34 -5.73
N GLY A 134 -14.21 -15.18 -6.58
CA GLY A 134 -15.35 -14.81 -7.42
C GLY A 134 -16.64 -15.32 -6.78
N GLN A 135 -17.65 -14.46 -6.69
CA GLN A 135 -18.94 -14.79 -6.11
C GLN A 135 -20.01 -14.97 -7.19
N ILE A 136 -20.82 -16.02 -7.08
CA ILE A 136 -22.00 -16.26 -7.90
C ILE A 136 -23.20 -16.37 -6.99
N GLN A 137 -24.16 -15.45 -7.16
CA GLN A 137 -25.40 -15.41 -6.40
C GLN A 137 -26.49 -16.21 -7.10
N ILE A 138 -27.11 -17.14 -6.40
CA ILE A 138 -28.22 -17.95 -6.89
C ILE A 138 -29.43 -17.71 -6.01
N VAL A 139 -30.54 -17.37 -6.62
CA VAL A 139 -31.84 -17.15 -5.99
C VAL A 139 -32.88 -18.18 -6.50
N ASN A 140 -34.02 -18.23 -5.85
CA ASN A 140 -35.15 -19.08 -6.25
C ASN A 140 -34.79 -20.58 -6.30
N CYS A 141 -33.85 -21.05 -5.47
CA CYS A 141 -33.62 -22.47 -5.26
C CYS A 141 -34.78 -23.05 -4.43
N GLU A 142 -35.45 -24.08 -4.94
CA GLU A 142 -36.56 -24.75 -4.24
C GLU A 142 -36.06 -25.43 -2.95
N ASP A 143 -34.87 -26.06 -3.03
CA ASP A 143 -34.16 -26.64 -1.90
C ASP A 143 -32.68 -26.17 -1.94
N PRO A 144 -32.30 -25.16 -1.15
CA PRO A 144 -30.95 -24.64 -1.09
C PRO A 144 -29.88 -25.66 -0.69
N GLU A 145 -30.21 -26.61 0.22
CA GLU A 145 -29.25 -27.64 0.64
C GLU A 145 -29.04 -28.71 -0.46
N ALA A 146 -30.08 -29.10 -1.17
CA ALA A 146 -29.96 -29.98 -2.32
C ALA A 146 -29.15 -29.28 -3.46
N SER A 147 -29.42 -28.01 -3.71
CA SER A 147 -28.67 -27.17 -4.69
C SER A 147 -27.17 -27.09 -4.35
N LYS A 148 -26.85 -26.81 -3.08
CA LYS A 148 -25.48 -26.81 -2.56
C LYS A 148 -24.79 -28.14 -2.78
N LYS A 149 -25.44 -29.26 -2.44
CA LYS A 149 -24.88 -30.61 -2.62
C LYS A 149 -24.67 -30.93 -4.09
N SER A 150 -25.60 -30.56 -4.97
CA SER A 150 -25.49 -30.77 -6.42
C SER A 150 -24.29 -30.02 -7.01
N ILE A 151 -24.12 -28.73 -6.65
CA ILE A 151 -22.99 -27.91 -7.09
C ILE A 151 -21.67 -28.51 -6.61
N LEU A 152 -21.57 -28.84 -5.32
CA LEU A 152 -20.35 -29.43 -4.76
C LEU A 152 -20.01 -30.81 -5.37
N SER A 153 -21.02 -31.59 -5.80
CA SER A 153 -20.78 -32.87 -6.50
C SER A 153 -20.19 -32.67 -7.90
N ALA A 154 -20.37 -31.51 -8.51
CA ALA A 154 -19.81 -31.13 -9.79
C ALA A 154 -18.54 -30.26 -9.69
N LYS A 155 -17.91 -30.18 -8.50
CA LYS A 155 -16.79 -29.29 -8.21
C LYS A 155 -15.65 -29.39 -9.21
N ASP A 156 -15.18 -30.58 -9.53
CA ASP A 156 -14.06 -30.80 -10.44
C ASP A 156 -14.41 -30.37 -11.88
N GLU A 157 -15.64 -30.60 -12.32
CA GLU A 157 -16.17 -30.11 -13.59
C GLU A 157 -16.17 -28.58 -13.64
N LEU A 158 -16.64 -27.92 -12.59
CA LEU A 158 -16.69 -26.45 -12.51
C LEU A 158 -15.28 -25.85 -12.51
N ILE A 159 -14.33 -26.44 -11.79
CA ILE A 159 -12.92 -26.02 -11.79
C ILE A 159 -12.35 -26.14 -13.21
N GLN A 160 -12.61 -27.24 -13.91
CA GLN A 160 -12.13 -27.43 -15.28
C GLN A 160 -12.73 -26.39 -16.23
N LEU A 161 -14.04 -26.14 -16.16
CA LEU A 161 -14.70 -25.12 -16.96
C LEU A 161 -14.13 -23.72 -16.73
N CYS A 162 -13.82 -23.35 -15.47
CA CYS A 162 -13.12 -22.12 -15.15
C CYS A 162 -11.74 -22.05 -15.81
N ASN A 163 -10.97 -23.15 -15.71
CA ASN A 163 -9.60 -23.20 -16.21
C ASN A 163 -9.51 -23.19 -17.73
N ASP A 164 -10.53 -23.70 -18.41
CA ASP A 164 -10.62 -23.66 -19.89
C ASP A 164 -10.80 -22.22 -20.43
N VAL A 165 -11.25 -21.29 -19.58
CA VAL A 165 -11.43 -19.87 -19.94
C VAL A 165 -10.09 -19.16 -20.17
N ASP A 166 -9.09 -19.46 -19.33
CA ASP A 166 -7.76 -18.82 -19.39
C ASP A 166 -6.63 -19.84 -19.31
N PRO A 167 -6.35 -20.53 -20.44
CA PRO A 167 -5.26 -21.50 -20.50
C PRO A 167 -3.88 -20.87 -20.26
N ILE A 168 -3.73 -19.56 -20.50
CA ILE A 168 -2.47 -18.84 -20.29
C ILE A 168 -2.23 -18.72 -18.78
N LEU A 169 -3.21 -18.28 -18.02
CA LEU A 169 -3.12 -18.21 -16.56
C LEU A 169 -2.79 -19.57 -15.95
N VAL A 170 -3.46 -20.62 -16.41
CA VAL A 170 -3.21 -22.03 -15.98
C VAL A 170 -1.79 -22.47 -16.31
N LYS A 171 -1.27 -22.16 -17.50
CA LYS A 171 0.11 -22.47 -17.91
C LYS A 171 1.16 -21.84 -16.97
N PHE A 172 0.87 -20.66 -16.41
CA PHE A 172 1.73 -20.00 -15.42
C PHE A 172 1.47 -20.45 -13.98
N GLY A 173 0.70 -21.53 -13.78
CA GLY A 173 0.43 -22.12 -12.47
C GLY A 173 -0.77 -21.49 -11.72
N GLY A 174 -1.45 -20.52 -12.34
CA GLY A 174 -2.67 -19.89 -11.82
C GLY A 174 -3.93 -20.72 -12.10
N GLY A 175 -5.08 -20.05 -12.19
CA GLY A 175 -6.40 -20.62 -12.49
C GLY A 175 -7.21 -20.95 -11.24
N CYS A 176 -8.42 -21.48 -11.45
CA CYS A 176 -9.34 -21.88 -10.40
C CYS A 176 -8.77 -23.07 -9.62
N LYS A 177 -8.70 -22.96 -8.30
CA LYS A 177 -8.13 -23.95 -7.38
C LYS A 177 -9.17 -24.66 -6.57
N ASP A 178 -10.28 -23.98 -6.30
CA ASP A 178 -11.34 -24.53 -5.46
C ASP A 178 -12.71 -23.90 -5.76
N VAL A 179 -13.77 -24.58 -5.35
CA VAL A 179 -15.17 -24.11 -5.37
C VAL A 179 -15.78 -24.38 -4.00
N GLU A 180 -16.31 -23.34 -3.38
CA GLU A 180 -17.00 -23.39 -2.10
C GLU A 180 -18.46 -22.96 -2.27
N VAL A 181 -19.36 -23.49 -1.46
CA VAL A 181 -20.77 -23.15 -1.50
C VAL A 181 -21.29 -22.89 -0.10
N ARG A 182 -21.94 -21.75 0.08
CA ARG A 182 -22.60 -21.38 1.32
C ARG A 182 -24.04 -20.93 1.08
N ILE A 183 -24.89 -21.11 2.09
CA ILE A 183 -26.25 -20.61 2.10
C ILE A 183 -26.29 -19.42 3.05
N ILE A 184 -26.90 -18.34 2.64
CA ILE A 184 -27.09 -17.14 3.47
C ILE A 184 -28.58 -16.81 3.55
N GLU A 185 -29.03 -16.45 4.75
CA GLU A 185 -30.37 -15.91 4.96
C GLU A 185 -30.41 -14.43 4.63
N THR A 186 -31.41 -14.01 3.88
CA THR A 186 -31.62 -12.62 3.50
C THR A 186 -33.06 -12.19 3.69
N MET A 187 -33.34 -10.90 3.60
CA MET A 187 -34.72 -10.38 3.65
C MET A 187 -35.60 -10.89 2.49
N SER A 188 -35.01 -11.40 1.43
CA SER A 188 -35.70 -11.98 0.26
C SER A 188 -35.75 -13.51 0.30
N GLY A 189 -35.39 -14.12 1.44
CA GLY A 189 -35.28 -15.56 1.63
C GLY A 189 -33.84 -16.08 1.46
N PRO A 190 -33.65 -17.41 1.56
CA PRO A 190 -32.33 -18.01 1.44
C PRO A 190 -31.74 -17.86 0.03
N MET A 191 -30.45 -17.63 -0.02
CA MET A 191 -29.66 -17.57 -1.26
C MET A 191 -28.51 -18.57 -1.19
N VAL A 192 -28.23 -19.23 -2.31
CA VAL A 192 -27.04 -20.07 -2.46
C VAL A 192 -25.93 -19.24 -3.10
N ILE A 193 -24.79 -19.18 -2.45
CA ILE A 193 -23.62 -18.39 -2.91
C ILE A 193 -22.50 -19.36 -3.22
N VAL A 194 -22.02 -19.33 -4.47
CA VAL A 194 -20.83 -20.07 -4.88
C VAL A 194 -19.63 -19.13 -4.89
N HIS A 195 -18.54 -19.57 -4.29
CA HIS A 195 -17.23 -18.93 -4.39
C HIS A 195 -16.32 -19.78 -5.27
N ILE A 196 -15.74 -19.18 -6.30
CA ILE A 196 -14.60 -19.74 -7.01
C ILE A 196 -13.32 -19.11 -6.46
N LEU A 197 -12.34 -19.94 -6.12
CA LEU A 197 -11.05 -19.52 -5.59
C LEU A 197 -10.02 -19.57 -6.73
N VAL A 198 -9.59 -18.40 -7.19
CA VAL A 198 -8.77 -18.28 -8.40
C VAL A 198 -7.40 -17.72 -8.06
N ASP A 199 -6.36 -18.48 -8.35
CA ASP A 199 -4.99 -18.00 -8.29
C ASP A 199 -4.73 -17.11 -9.52
N CYS A 200 -4.54 -15.82 -9.26
CA CYS A 200 -4.40 -14.79 -10.29
C CYS A 200 -2.94 -14.46 -10.63
N ARG A 201 -1.97 -15.12 -9.98
CA ARG A 201 -0.53 -14.82 -10.17
C ARG A 201 -0.26 -13.31 -10.07
N ASP A 202 0.39 -12.74 -11.09
CA ASP A 202 0.78 -11.33 -11.13
C ASP A 202 -0.31 -10.38 -11.63
N ALA A 203 -1.54 -10.88 -11.85
CA ALA A 203 -2.70 -10.04 -12.13
C ALA A 203 -3.45 -9.68 -10.84
N MET A 204 -4.12 -8.51 -10.80
CA MET A 204 -5.08 -8.18 -9.72
C MET A 204 -6.24 -9.19 -9.71
N GLY A 205 -6.70 -9.61 -10.89
CA GLY A 205 -7.57 -10.75 -11.07
C GLY A 205 -9.02 -10.43 -11.45
N ALA A 206 -9.49 -9.20 -11.37
CA ALA A 206 -10.90 -8.88 -11.59
C ALA A 206 -11.45 -9.42 -12.92
N ASN A 207 -10.76 -9.20 -14.03
CA ASN A 207 -11.23 -9.65 -15.35
C ASN A 207 -11.26 -11.20 -15.44
N ALA A 208 -10.20 -11.88 -15.03
CA ALA A 208 -10.13 -13.34 -15.08
C ALA A 208 -11.21 -13.98 -14.23
N VAL A 209 -11.33 -13.52 -12.98
CA VAL A 209 -12.32 -14.04 -12.01
C VAL A 209 -13.75 -13.81 -12.49
N ASN A 210 -14.07 -12.59 -12.98
CA ASN A 210 -15.41 -12.29 -13.49
C ASN A 210 -15.74 -13.13 -14.72
N THR A 211 -14.81 -13.28 -15.67
CA THR A 211 -15.03 -14.11 -16.86
C THR A 211 -15.25 -15.58 -16.49
N MET A 212 -14.47 -16.13 -15.55
CA MET A 212 -14.68 -17.50 -15.06
C MET A 212 -16.06 -17.65 -14.41
N ALA A 213 -16.44 -16.72 -13.51
CA ALA A 213 -17.74 -16.75 -12.84
C ALA A 213 -18.92 -16.64 -13.83
N GLU A 214 -18.82 -15.80 -14.83
CA GLU A 214 -19.82 -15.66 -15.90
C GLU A 214 -19.91 -16.92 -16.76
N THR A 215 -18.80 -17.53 -17.09
CA THR A 215 -18.75 -18.75 -17.95
C THR A 215 -19.42 -19.94 -17.30
N ILE A 216 -19.23 -20.15 -15.98
CA ILE A 216 -19.83 -21.31 -15.30
C ILE A 216 -21.28 -21.06 -14.81
N ALA A 217 -21.78 -19.81 -14.86
CA ALA A 217 -23.11 -19.48 -14.37
C ALA A 217 -24.23 -20.33 -14.98
N PRO A 218 -24.32 -20.57 -16.30
CA PRO A 218 -25.36 -21.43 -16.88
C PRO A 218 -25.32 -22.88 -16.35
N ARG A 219 -24.11 -23.40 -16.10
CA ARG A 219 -23.94 -24.74 -15.53
C ARG A 219 -24.41 -24.79 -14.07
N ILE A 220 -24.12 -23.72 -13.30
CA ILE A 220 -24.59 -23.60 -11.92
C ILE A 220 -26.11 -23.51 -11.85
N GLU A 221 -26.77 -22.78 -12.75
CA GLU A 221 -28.23 -22.74 -12.84
C GLU A 221 -28.81 -24.14 -13.09
N SER A 222 -28.22 -24.89 -14.04
CA SER A 222 -28.65 -26.27 -14.33
C SER A 222 -28.47 -27.21 -13.13
N LEU A 223 -27.42 -27.02 -12.31
CA LEU A 223 -27.16 -27.84 -11.13
C LEU A 223 -28.02 -27.48 -9.94
N SER A 224 -28.32 -26.20 -9.76
CA SER A 224 -29.06 -25.71 -8.60
C SER A 224 -30.58 -25.68 -8.78
N GLY A 225 -31.05 -25.63 -10.01
CA GLY A 225 -32.45 -25.36 -10.32
C GLY A 225 -32.89 -23.91 -10.02
N GLY A 226 -31.98 -23.06 -9.56
CA GLY A 226 -32.22 -21.65 -9.28
C GLY A 226 -31.83 -20.72 -10.42
N THR A 227 -31.82 -19.42 -10.15
CA THR A 227 -31.47 -18.36 -11.11
C THR A 227 -30.24 -17.61 -10.63
N VAL A 228 -29.22 -17.49 -11.48
CA VAL A 228 -28.01 -16.69 -11.18
C VAL A 228 -28.28 -15.22 -11.45
N ILE A 229 -27.99 -14.37 -10.47
CA ILE A 229 -28.12 -12.91 -10.59
C ILE A 229 -26.76 -12.24 -10.71
N LEU A 230 -25.90 -12.36 -9.70
CA LEU A 230 -24.56 -11.71 -9.68
C LEU A 230 -23.43 -12.72 -9.95
N ARG A 231 -22.43 -12.28 -10.69
CA ARG A 231 -21.17 -12.97 -10.99
C ARG A 231 -20.08 -11.93 -10.93
N ILE A 232 -19.40 -11.82 -9.78
CA ILE A 232 -18.47 -10.71 -9.54
C ILE A 232 -17.36 -11.09 -8.54
N ILE A 233 -16.21 -10.54 -8.70
CA ILE A 233 -15.10 -10.65 -7.75
C ILE A 233 -15.48 -10.05 -6.38
N SER A 234 -14.95 -10.64 -5.30
CA SER A 234 -14.99 -10.03 -3.97
C SER A 234 -13.68 -9.30 -3.66
N ASN A 235 -13.78 -8.05 -3.21
CA ASN A 235 -12.64 -7.31 -2.72
C ASN A 235 -12.23 -7.71 -1.28
N LEU A 236 -13.04 -8.50 -0.58
CA LEU A 236 -12.63 -9.13 0.68
C LEU A 236 -11.76 -10.36 0.37
N ALA A 237 -10.52 -10.11 -0.01
CA ALA A 237 -9.56 -11.11 -0.50
C ALA A 237 -8.84 -11.80 0.66
N ILE A 238 -9.56 -12.55 1.49
CA ILE A 238 -9.05 -13.21 2.71
C ILE A 238 -7.98 -14.29 2.43
N HIS A 239 -7.85 -14.72 1.18
CA HIS A 239 -6.84 -15.70 0.76
C HIS A 239 -5.63 -15.07 0.08
N ARG A 240 -5.62 -13.73 -0.12
CA ARG A 240 -4.53 -12.99 -0.74
C ARG A 240 -3.97 -11.95 0.23
N LEU A 241 -3.26 -12.43 1.24
CA LEU A 241 -2.79 -11.62 2.36
C LEU A 241 -1.31 -11.26 2.21
N ALA A 242 -1.00 -9.98 2.35
CA ALA A 242 0.34 -9.53 2.64
C ALA A 242 0.59 -9.62 4.14
N ARG A 243 1.69 -10.27 4.53
CA ARG A 243 2.14 -10.44 5.90
C ARG A 243 3.56 -9.94 6.04
N VAL A 244 3.77 -8.99 6.92
CA VAL A 244 5.09 -8.41 7.16
C VAL A 244 5.31 -8.23 8.66
N SER A 245 6.53 -8.45 9.11
CA SER A 245 6.96 -8.22 10.49
C SER A 245 8.29 -7.49 10.55
N ALA A 246 8.56 -6.82 11.67
CA ALA A 246 9.86 -6.20 11.97
C ALA A 246 10.07 -6.06 13.47
N THR A 247 11.35 -5.97 13.87
CA THR A 247 11.78 -5.80 15.26
C THR A 247 12.55 -4.49 15.41
N PHE A 248 12.26 -3.76 16.49
CA PHE A 248 12.86 -2.47 16.82
C PHE A 248 13.45 -2.53 18.24
N THR A 249 14.74 -2.21 18.38
CA THR A 249 15.38 -2.21 19.70
C THR A 249 15.01 -0.94 20.49
N PRO A 250 15.08 -0.97 21.83
CA PRO A 250 14.85 0.22 22.63
C PRO A 250 15.75 1.39 22.23
N GLU A 251 17.02 1.13 21.93
CA GLU A 251 17.98 2.16 21.52
C GLU A 251 17.54 2.84 20.21
N GLU A 252 16.98 2.09 19.27
CA GLU A 252 16.48 2.63 18.01
C GLU A 252 15.14 3.36 18.16
N MET A 253 14.35 3.02 19.17
CA MET A 253 13.09 3.71 19.46
C MET A 253 13.30 5.04 20.18
N SER A 254 14.44 5.27 20.80
CA SER A 254 14.87 6.56 21.34
C SER A 254 15.47 7.47 20.26
N ASP A 255 15.33 8.77 20.38
CA ASP A 255 16.01 9.76 19.52
C ASP A 255 17.46 10.00 19.96
N SER A 256 17.75 9.82 21.24
CA SER A 256 19.10 9.95 21.84
C SER A 256 19.92 8.64 21.77
N GLY A 257 19.27 7.50 21.49
CA GLY A 257 19.86 6.17 21.62
C GLY A 257 19.85 5.63 23.06
N ASP A 258 19.20 6.34 24.00
CA ASP A 258 19.06 5.90 25.38
C ASP A 258 18.07 4.74 25.50
N LYS A 259 18.53 3.62 26.06
CA LYS A 259 17.73 2.40 26.18
C LYS A 259 16.51 2.54 27.09
N ASN A 260 16.64 3.28 28.19
CA ASN A 260 15.53 3.45 29.14
C ASN A 260 14.42 4.30 28.49
N GLN A 261 14.80 5.43 27.89
CA GLN A 261 13.88 6.26 27.13
C GLN A 261 13.20 5.46 25.99
N GLY A 262 13.96 4.64 25.29
CA GLY A 262 13.41 3.78 24.22
C GLY A 262 12.43 2.75 24.75
N SER A 263 12.69 2.17 25.94
CA SER A 263 11.76 1.23 26.60
C SER A 263 10.44 1.91 26.98
N GLU A 264 10.49 3.13 27.49
CA GLU A 264 9.29 3.92 27.80
C GLU A 264 8.47 4.22 26.51
N VAL A 265 9.15 4.55 25.41
CA VAL A 265 8.48 4.75 24.10
C VAL A 265 7.81 3.46 23.63
N ILE A 266 8.47 2.30 23.76
CA ILE A 266 7.90 1.00 23.41
C ILE A 266 6.64 0.73 24.23
N ASP A 267 6.69 0.95 25.55
CA ASP A 267 5.51 0.76 26.41
C ASP A 267 4.35 1.66 26.00
N GLY A 268 4.63 2.91 25.67
CA GLY A 268 3.64 3.85 25.16
C GLY A 268 3.03 3.40 23.82
N VAL A 269 3.84 2.91 22.89
CA VAL A 269 3.37 2.36 21.60
C VAL A 269 2.45 1.16 21.82
N ILE A 270 2.81 0.24 22.72
CA ILE A 270 2.00 -0.95 23.02
C ILE A 270 0.65 -0.54 23.63
N GLN A 271 0.63 0.41 24.58
CA GLN A 271 -0.61 0.92 25.16
C GLN A 271 -1.51 1.60 24.12
N ALA A 272 -0.92 2.40 23.22
CA ALA A 272 -1.66 3.04 22.12
C ALA A 272 -2.22 1.99 21.12
N TYR A 273 -1.49 0.90 20.87
CA TYR A 273 -1.97 -0.24 20.08
C TYR A 273 -3.12 -0.98 20.80
N HIS A 274 -2.98 -1.29 22.08
CA HIS A 274 -4.04 -1.97 22.85
C HIS A 274 -5.36 -1.18 22.79
N PHE A 275 -5.29 0.14 22.83
CA PHE A 275 -6.46 1.00 22.64
C PHE A 275 -7.08 0.81 21.26
N ALA A 276 -6.27 0.83 20.19
CA ALA A 276 -6.77 0.62 18.83
C ALA A 276 -7.32 -0.80 18.61
N ALA A 277 -6.75 -1.81 19.27
CA ALA A 277 -7.23 -3.18 19.16
C ALA A 277 -8.59 -3.41 19.85
N ALA A 278 -8.91 -2.60 20.87
CA ALA A 278 -10.10 -2.77 21.70
C ALA A 278 -11.27 -1.85 21.31
N ASP A 279 -10.98 -0.68 20.70
CA ASP A 279 -11.97 0.36 20.44
C ASP A 279 -12.09 0.71 18.96
N PRO A 280 -13.27 0.52 18.33
CA PRO A 280 -13.47 0.82 16.91
C PRO A 280 -13.23 2.25 16.51
N PHE A 281 -13.51 3.23 17.37
CA PHE A 281 -13.25 4.63 17.10
C PHE A 281 -11.75 4.90 16.94
N ARG A 282 -10.95 4.33 17.84
CA ARG A 282 -9.49 4.43 17.77
C ARG A 282 -8.94 3.60 16.60
N ALA A 283 -9.45 2.38 16.38
CA ALA A 283 -9.06 1.52 15.27
C ALA A 283 -9.25 2.20 13.91
N THR A 284 -10.34 2.92 13.70
CA THR A 284 -10.62 3.65 12.44
C THR A 284 -9.52 4.64 12.11
N THR A 285 -9.10 5.46 13.07
CA THR A 285 -8.03 6.44 12.87
C THR A 285 -6.64 5.77 12.78
N HIS A 286 -6.43 4.71 13.54
CA HIS A 286 -5.21 3.89 13.51
C HIS A 286 -5.01 3.27 12.12
N ASN A 287 -6.04 2.62 11.58
CA ASN A 287 -6.00 1.97 10.26
C ASN A 287 -5.94 3.00 9.11
N LYS A 288 -6.62 4.15 9.23
CA LYS A 288 -6.44 5.28 8.28
C LYS A 288 -4.96 5.68 8.21
N GLY A 289 -4.27 5.70 9.34
CA GLY A 289 -2.83 5.98 9.39
C GLY A 289 -1.99 4.95 8.62
N ILE A 290 -2.38 3.68 8.61
CA ILE A 290 -1.75 2.62 7.78
C ILE A 290 -2.02 2.88 6.29
N MET A 291 -3.26 3.21 5.96
CA MET A 291 -3.66 3.50 4.59
C MET A 291 -3.01 4.78 4.03
N ASN A 292 -2.53 5.69 4.87
CA ASN A 292 -1.69 6.83 4.47
C ASN A 292 -0.39 6.42 3.75
N ALA A 293 0.04 5.16 3.86
CA ALA A 293 1.14 4.62 3.05
C ALA A 293 0.64 3.70 1.94
N ILE A 294 -0.26 2.76 2.26
CA ILE A 294 -0.73 1.75 1.30
C ILE A 294 -1.42 2.40 0.10
N SER A 295 -2.40 3.29 0.32
CA SER A 295 -3.15 3.95 -0.76
C SER A 295 -2.27 4.86 -1.64
N PRO A 296 -1.36 5.70 -1.10
CA PRO A 296 -0.40 6.45 -1.91
C PRO A 296 0.52 5.60 -2.79
N ILE A 297 0.98 4.46 -2.31
CA ILE A 297 1.80 3.53 -3.11
C ILE A 297 0.93 2.86 -4.17
N ALA A 298 -0.29 2.47 -3.85
CA ALA A 298 -1.25 1.92 -4.80
C ALA A 298 -1.51 2.90 -5.96
N ILE A 299 -1.74 4.18 -5.66
CA ILE A 299 -1.91 5.25 -6.66
C ILE A 299 -0.63 5.41 -7.47
N ALA A 300 0.53 5.50 -6.81
CA ALA A 300 1.83 5.65 -7.46
C ALA A 300 2.14 4.53 -8.45
N CYS A 301 1.70 3.31 -8.17
CA CYS A 301 1.92 2.12 -8.99
C CYS A 301 0.72 1.75 -9.89
N GLY A 302 -0.27 2.63 -10.03
CA GLY A 302 -1.42 2.40 -10.92
C GLY A 302 -2.31 1.23 -10.52
N GLN A 303 -2.45 0.98 -9.22
CA GLN A 303 -3.29 -0.09 -8.66
C GLN A 303 -4.72 0.41 -8.38
N ASP A 304 -5.65 -0.52 -8.23
CA ASP A 304 -7.00 -0.22 -7.73
C ASP A 304 -6.96 0.01 -6.21
N TRP A 305 -6.61 1.23 -5.83
CA TRP A 305 -6.52 1.63 -4.43
C TRP A 305 -7.85 1.51 -3.68
N ARG A 306 -9.00 1.64 -4.37
CA ARG A 306 -10.33 1.52 -3.76
C ARG A 306 -10.64 0.08 -3.36
N ALA A 307 -10.28 -0.89 -4.21
CA ALA A 307 -10.39 -2.32 -3.91
C ALA A 307 -9.51 -2.70 -2.72
N ILE A 308 -8.27 -2.19 -2.67
CA ILE A 308 -7.32 -2.44 -1.57
C ILE A 308 -7.85 -1.84 -0.27
N GLU A 309 -8.30 -0.59 -0.28
CA GLU A 309 -8.88 0.11 0.87
C GLU A 309 -10.09 -0.63 1.44
N SER A 310 -11.06 -0.95 0.56
CA SER A 310 -12.26 -1.70 0.91
C SER A 310 -11.93 -3.07 1.51
N GLY A 311 -11.03 -3.83 0.88
CA GLY A 311 -10.60 -5.14 1.35
C GLY A 311 -9.92 -5.08 2.72
N ALA A 312 -9.00 -4.14 2.92
CA ALA A 312 -8.26 -3.97 4.16
C ALA A 312 -9.17 -3.66 5.35
N HIS A 313 -10.08 -2.68 5.21
CA HIS A 313 -11.02 -2.34 6.29
C HIS A 313 -12.04 -3.44 6.56
N SER A 314 -12.56 -4.09 5.51
CA SER A 314 -13.49 -5.21 5.66
C SER A 314 -12.84 -6.40 6.37
N TYR A 315 -11.57 -6.68 6.08
CA TYR A 315 -10.80 -7.75 6.73
C TYR A 315 -10.69 -7.55 8.24
N CYS A 316 -10.52 -6.30 8.70
CA CYS A 316 -10.47 -5.96 10.11
C CYS A 316 -11.80 -6.16 10.86
N ALA A 317 -12.90 -6.43 10.15
CA ALA A 317 -14.26 -6.53 10.71
C ALA A 317 -15.00 -7.81 10.33
N HIS A 318 -14.47 -8.68 9.45
CA HIS A 318 -15.26 -9.76 8.86
C HIS A 318 -15.59 -10.90 9.80
N GLU A 319 -14.79 -11.15 10.83
CA GLU A 319 -15.01 -12.21 11.82
C GLU A 319 -15.43 -11.68 13.20
N LYS A 320 -15.17 -10.41 13.47
CA LYS A 320 -15.39 -9.79 14.77
C LYS A 320 -15.59 -8.29 14.65
N GLN A 321 -15.68 -7.60 15.78
CA GLN A 321 -15.69 -6.14 15.81
C GLN A 321 -14.46 -5.57 15.11
N TYR A 322 -14.64 -4.47 14.36
CA TYR A 322 -13.56 -3.75 13.69
C TYR A 322 -12.39 -3.43 14.62
N THR A 323 -11.19 -3.80 14.22
CA THR A 323 -9.98 -3.75 15.03
C THR A 323 -8.76 -3.27 14.24
N SER A 324 -7.59 -3.20 14.88
CA SER A 324 -6.30 -2.84 14.25
C SER A 324 -5.87 -3.85 13.18
N MET A 325 -5.32 -3.35 12.05
CA MET A 325 -4.63 -4.16 11.01
C MET A 325 -3.25 -4.63 11.47
N THR A 326 -2.64 -3.95 12.45
CA THR A 326 -1.32 -4.29 12.98
C THR A 326 -1.44 -4.92 14.36
N HIS A 327 -0.40 -5.71 14.70
CA HIS A 327 -0.18 -6.22 16.04
C HIS A 327 1.19 -5.77 16.53
N TRP A 328 1.26 -5.31 17.79
CA TRP A 328 2.49 -4.85 18.43
C TRP A 328 2.64 -5.49 19.80
N GLU A 329 3.81 -6.06 20.07
CA GLU A 329 4.13 -6.70 21.32
C GLU A 329 5.60 -6.48 21.73
N LYS A 330 5.95 -6.79 22.97
CA LYS A 330 7.32 -6.78 23.46
C LYS A 330 7.84 -8.21 23.50
N ASP A 331 9.02 -8.46 22.94
CA ASP A 331 9.68 -9.74 23.06
C ASP A 331 10.39 -9.91 24.43
N ALA A 332 10.99 -11.09 24.66
CA ALA A 332 11.68 -11.41 25.89
C ALA A 332 12.92 -10.52 26.15
N ASP A 333 13.51 -9.95 25.10
CA ASP A 333 14.68 -9.06 25.19
C ASP A 333 14.27 -7.57 25.36
N GLY A 334 12.96 -7.29 25.37
CA GLY A 334 12.42 -5.94 25.51
C GLY A 334 12.32 -5.15 24.22
N ASN A 335 12.55 -5.80 23.06
CA ASN A 335 12.36 -5.14 21.77
C ASN A 335 10.87 -5.02 21.42
N LEU A 336 10.52 -4.03 20.63
CA LEU A 336 9.20 -3.93 20.02
C LEU A 336 9.14 -4.80 18.77
N VAL A 337 8.22 -5.77 18.75
CA VAL A 337 7.93 -6.60 17.58
C VAL A 337 6.58 -6.20 17.02
N GLY A 338 6.54 -5.90 15.73
CA GLY A 338 5.33 -5.56 15.02
C GLY A 338 5.05 -6.51 13.86
N SER A 339 3.77 -6.68 13.55
CA SER A 339 3.32 -7.36 12.34
C SER A 339 2.10 -6.69 11.75
N ILE A 340 1.92 -6.85 10.45
CA ILE A 340 0.72 -6.48 9.71
C ILE A 340 0.26 -7.67 8.88
N GLU A 341 -1.05 -7.88 8.83
CA GLU A 341 -1.70 -8.81 7.91
C GLU A 341 -2.92 -8.11 7.30
N CYS A 342 -2.94 -8.00 5.98
CA CYS A 342 -4.07 -7.40 5.28
C CYS A 342 -4.20 -7.91 3.84
N PRO A 343 -5.42 -7.97 3.28
CA PRO A 343 -5.63 -8.24 1.88
C PRO A 343 -4.87 -7.25 0.98
N MET A 344 -4.16 -7.77 -0.03
CA MET A 344 -3.37 -6.95 -0.94
C MET A 344 -3.56 -7.43 -2.38
N ALA A 345 -4.73 -7.11 -2.95
CA ALA A 345 -5.08 -7.47 -4.32
C ALA A 345 -4.44 -6.49 -5.32
N VAL A 346 -3.16 -6.69 -5.59
CA VAL A 346 -2.35 -5.90 -6.53
C VAL A 346 -1.95 -6.72 -7.75
N GLY A 347 -1.53 -6.04 -8.83
CA GLY A 347 -1.05 -6.71 -10.03
C GLY A 347 -0.08 -5.86 -10.85
N LEU A 348 0.79 -6.52 -11.58
CA LEU A 348 1.73 -5.91 -12.53
C LEU A 348 1.35 -6.17 -13.99
N VAL A 349 0.30 -6.96 -14.23
CA VAL A 349 -0.19 -7.34 -15.55
C VAL A 349 -1.50 -6.64 -15.84
N GLY A 350 -1.54 -5.83 -16.90
CA GLY A 350 -2.73 -5.06 -17.31
C GLY A 350 -2.98 -3.81 -16.47
N GLY A 351 -4.14 -3.18 -16.67
CA GLY A 351 -4.59 -2.01 -15.91
C GLY A 351 -3.78 -0.74 -16.16
N ALA A 352 -3.97 0.25 -15.27
CA ALA A 352 -3.36 1.57 -15.36
C ALA A 352 -1.82 1.52 -15.29
N VAL A 353 -1.23 0.51 -14.64
CA VAL A 353 0.23 0.33 -14.57
C VAL A 353 0.88 0.22 -15.96
N ARG A 354 0.16 -0.29 -16.96
CA ARG A 354 0.67 -0.39 -18.34
C ARG A 354 0.40 0.84 -19.20
N ILE A 355 -0.47 1.71 -18.77
CA ILE A 355 -0.95 2.85 -19.57
C ILE A 355 -0.35 4.16 -19.08
N HIS A 356 -0.21 4.32 -17.76
CA HIS A 356 0.23 5.57 -17.13
C HIS A 356 1.76 5.61 -16.99
N PRO A 357 2.48 6.51 -17.72
CA PRO A 357 3.95 6.57 -17.72
C PRO A 357 4.56 6.75 -16.32
N GLY A 358 3.96 7.62 -15.49
CA GLY A 358 4.40 7.82 -14.11
C GLY A 358 4.31 6.55 -13.27
N ALA A 359 3.25 5.74 -13.45
CA ALA A 359 3.11 4.46 -12.76
C ALA A 359 4.18 3.46 -13.20
N GLN A 360 4.49 3.40 -14.50
CA GLN A 360 5.58 2.58 -15.04
C GLN A 360 6.93 2.98 -14.46
N THR A 361 7.21 4.29 -14.39
CA THR A 361 8.45 4.81 -13.78
C THR A 361 8.53 4.46 -12.29
N ASN A 362 7.43 4.57 -11.55
CA ASN A 362 7.38 4.24 -10.14
C ASN A 362 7.61 2.74 -9.87
N VAL A 363 7.05 1.87 -10.70
CA VAL A 363 7.31 0.41 -10.64
C VAL A 363 8.76 0.10 -11.00
N ALA A 364 9.32 0.78 -11.99
CA ALA A 364 10.74 0.66 -12.35
C ALA A 364 11.67 1.10 -11.21
N LEU A 365 11.33 2.20 -10.51
CA LEU A 365 12.07 2.66 -9.32
C LEU A 365 12.07 1.62 -8.21
N LEU A 366 10.93 0.95 -7.98
CA LEU A 366 10.82 -0.11 -6.98
C LEU A 366 11.71 -1.32 -7.30
N GLY A 367 11.97 -1.61 -8.58
CA GLY A 367 12.75 -2.77 -9.00
C GLY A 367 12.10 -4.10 -8.66
N ILE A 368 10.76 -4.17 -8.67
CA ILE A 368 9.96 -5.35 -8.35
C ILE A 368 9.67 -6.20 -9.59
N HIS A 369 9.45 -7.50 -9.39
CA HIS A 369 9.24 -8.46 -10.47
C HIS A 369 7.90 -9.20 -10.40
N SER A 370 7.20 -9.11 -9.27
CA SER A 370 5.95 -9.82 -9.02
C SER A 370 4.95 -8.96 -8.27
N ALA A 371 3.68 -9.33 -8.36
CA ALA A 371 2.63 -8.75 -7.51
C ALA A 371 2.90 -9.01 -6.02
N ASP A 372 3.54 -10.14 -5.70
CA ASP A 372 3.96 -10.46 -4.33
C ASP A 372 4.99 -9.46 -3.79
N ASP A 373 5.97 -9.07 -4.60
CA ASP A 373 6.94 -8.03 -4.23
C ASP A 373 6.25 -6.69 -3.94
N LEU A 374 5.27 -6.31 -4.78
CA LEU A 374 4.50 -5.08 -4.55
C LEU A 374 3.70 -5.17 -3.25
N ALA A 375 3.05 -6.29 -3.00
CA ALA A 375 2.24 -6.52 -1.80
C ALA A 375 3.07 -6.38 -0.52
N LYS A 376 4.25 -7.02 -0.44
CA LYS A 376 5.13 -6.92 0.72
C LYS A 376 5.68 -5.50 0.94
N VAL A 377 6.02 -4.79 -0.14
CA VAL A 377 6.48 -3.39 -0.07
C VAL A 377 5.38 -2.49 0.50
N MET A 378 4.15 -2.63 0.03
CA MET A 378 3.02 -1.84 0.51
C MET A 378 2.69 -2.13 1.98
N ALA A 379 2.70 -3.40 2.39
CA ALA A 379 2.46 -3.80 3.77
C ALA A 379 3.57 -3.30 4.72
N ALA A 380 4.85 -3.41 4.32
CA ALA A 380 5.98 -2.89 5.10
C ALA A 380 5.89 -1.36 5.28
N ALA A 381 5.54 -0.64 4.22
CA ALA A 381 5.33 0.80 4.29
C ALA A 381 4.15 1.18 5.18
N GLY A 382 3.03 0.44 5.11
CA GLY A 382 1.87 0.61 5.99
C GLY A 382 2.21 0.42 7.46
N MET A 383 2.97 -0.62 7.77
CA MET A 383 3.43 -0.91 9.14
C MET A 383 4.40 0.16 9.65
N ALA A 384 5.35 0.61 8.83
CA ALA A 384 6.26 1.69 9.17
C ALA A 384 5.49 3.00 9.44
N GLN A 385 4.52 3.34 8.61
CA GLN A 385 3.65 4.51 8.78
C GLN A 385 2.86 4.45 10.07
N ASN A 386 2.31 3.28 10.40
CA ASN A 386 1.58 3.05 11.63
C ASN A 386 2.46 3.27 12.87
N LEU A 387 3.66 2.69 12.88
CA LEU A 387 4.61 2.89 14.00
C LEU A 387 4.99 4.36 14.16
N GLY A 388 5.20 5.08 13.05
CA GLY A 388 5.49 6.52 13.08
C GLY A 388 4.40 7.31 13.78
N ALA A 389 3.13 7.01 13.49
CA ALA A 389 1.98 7.62 14.14
C ALA A 389 1.87 7.22 15.62
N LEU A 390 1.98 5.94 15.96
CA LEU A 390 1.94 5.44 17.33
C LEU A 390 3.03 6.06 18.19
N ARG A 391 4.26 6.10 17.67
CA ARG A 391 5.39 6.71 18.37
C ARG A 391 5.17 8.20 18.62
N ALA A 392 4.70 8.96 17.64
CA ALA A 392 4.39 10.37 17.79
C ALA A 392 3.30 10.61 18.84
N LEU A 393 2.23 9.80 18.83
CA LEU A 393 1.15 9.87 19.81
C LEU A 393 1.62 9.54 21.24
N ALA A 394 2.50 8.54 21.38
CA ALA A 394 3.01 8.09 22.67
C ALA A 394 4.11 9.01 23.26
N THR A 395 4.64 9.98 22.49
CA THR A 395 5.72 10.87 22.93
C THR A 395 5.29 12.34 22.92
N VAL A 396 5.59 13.06 21.84
CA VAL A 396 5.40 14.52 21.75
C VAL A 396 4.00 14.94 21.27
N GLY A 397 3.20 13.98 20.82
CA GLY A 397 1.90 14.22 20.17
C GLY A 397 2.06 14.58 18.67
N ILE A 398 1.01 14.29 17.90
CA ILE A 398 1.01 14.49 16.43
C ILE A 398 1.14 15.97 16.07
N GLN A 399 0.52 16.87 16.84
CA GLN A 399 0.51 18.31 16.56
C GLN A 399 1.92 18.92 16.53
N ALA A 400 2.81 18.52 17.42
CA ALA A 400 4.18 19.04 17.48
C ALA A 400 5.03 18.66 16.25
N GLY A 401 4.80 17.46 15.68
CA GLY A 401 5.47 17.00 14.45
C GLY A 401 4.94 17.66 13.18
N HIS A 402 3.62 17.79 13.05
CA HIS A 402 2.95 18.45 11.92
C HIS A 402 3.20 19.95 11.88
N MET A 403 3.32 20.62 13.03
CA MET A 403 3.49 22.06 13.11
C MET A 403 4.73 22.58 12.38
N LYS A 404 5.84 21.84 12.35
CA LYS A 404 7.07 22.28 11.65
C LYS A 404 6.91 22.31 10.12
N LEU A 405 6.18 21.37 9.55
CA LEU A 405 5.93 21.30 8.10
C LEU A 405 4.73 22.17 7.70
N HIS A 406 3.71 22.20 8.53
CA HIS A 406 2.54 23.06 8.34
C HIS A 406 2.91 24.54 8.37
N LEU A 407 3.87 24.94 9.22
CA LEU A 407 4.36 26.31 9.29
C LEU A 407 4.95 26.77 7.93
N LYS A 408 5.75 25.97 7.27
CA LYS A 408 6.29 26.33 5.93
C LYS A 408 5.19 26.49 4.89
N ASN A 409 4.19 25.62 4.90
CA ASN A 409 3.03 25.74 4.03
C ASN A 409 2.18 26.99 4.33
N MET A 410 1.98 27.31 5.61
CA MET A 410 1.30 28.55 6.01
C MET A 410 2.06 29.80 5.55
N ILE A 411 3.39 29.80 5.70
CA ILE A 411 4.26 30.91 5.29
C ILE A 411 4.18 31.10 3.77
N SER A 412 4.26 30.01 3.00
CA SER A 412 4.10 30.05 1.56
C SER A 412 2.70 30.53 1.15
N SER A 413 1.64 30.10 1.84
CA SER A 413 0.26 30.55 1.60
C SER A 413 0.04 32.02 1.92
N ALA A 414 0.82 32.59 2.85
CA ALA A 414 0.84 34.02 3.15
C ALA A 414 1.58 34.85 2.07
N GLY A 415 2.11 34.21 1.02
CA GLY A 415 2.78 34.87 -0.10
C GLY A 415 4.26 35.19 0.15
N ALA A 416 4.91 34.47 1.05
CA ALA A 416 6.36 34.56 1.25
C ALA A 416 7.13 33.91 0.10
N ASN A 417 8.24 34.53 -0.31
CA ASN A 417 9.20 33.93 -1.22
C ASN A 417 10.14 32.94 -0.50
N ASP A 418 10.97 32.21 -1.25
CA ASP A 418 11.83 31.16 -0.70
C ASP A 418 12.83 31.68 0.36
N GLU A 419 13.33 32.91 0.24
CA GLU A 419 14.24 33.54 1.20
C GLU A 419 13.52 33.96 2.48
N GLU A 420 12.27 34.43 2.36
CA GLU A 420 11.44 34.86 3.48
C GLU A 420 10.94 33.65 4.31
N ILE A 421 10.74 32.48 3.70
CA ILE A 421 10.20 31.28 4.40
C ILE A 421 11.03 30.90 5.62
N GLU A 422 12.34 30.85 5.48
CA GLU A 422 13.24 30.48 6.59
C GLU A 422 13.25 31.55 7.68
N GLN A 423 13.24 32.84 7.31
CA GLN A 423 13.26 33.97 8.26
C GLN A 423 11.94 34.05 9.05
N VAL A 424 10.79 33.99 8.38
CA VAL A 424 9.48 33.94 9.04
C VAL A 424 9.38 32.74 9.96
N ALA A 425 9.86 31.56 9.54
CA ALA A 425 9.82 30.35 10.36
C ALA A 425 10.64 30.49 11.66
N ILE A 426 11.75 31.23 11.64
CA ILE A 426 12.56 31.53 12.83
C ILE A 426 11.78 32.48 13.77
N ILE A 427 11.28 33.60 13.27
CA ILE A 427 10.53 34.58 14.05
C ILE A 427 9.32 33.95 14.75
N VAL A 428 8.51 33.18 13.99
CA VAL A 428 7.30 32.53 14.54
C VAL A 428 7.64 31.47 15.60
N LYS A 429 8.78 30.81 15.50
CA LYS A 429 9.24 29.82 16.51
C LYS A 429 9.79 30.48 17.75
N GLU A 430 10.53 31.60 17.61
CA GLU A 430 11.16 32.31 18.71
C GLU A 430 10.14 33.13 19.53
N SER A 431 9.01 33.52 18.92
CA SER A 431 7.94 34.22 19.67
C SER A 431 7.34 33.35 20.78
N GLY A 432 7.44 32.01 20.68
CA GLY A 432 6.84 31.09 21.66
C GLY A 432 5.31 31.05 21.62
N ASP A 433 4.68 31.82 20.73
CA ASP A 433 3.23 31.89 20.59
C ASP A 433 2.66 30.74 19.78
N ARG A 434 1.34 30.55 19.88
CA ARG A 434 0.64 29.57 19.07
C ARG A 434 0.80 29.92 17.58
N ILE A 435 1.25 28.97 16.78
CA ILE A 435 1.40 29.12 15.31
C ILE A 435 0.00 29.31 14.69
N THR A 436 -0.24 30.50 14.17
CA THR A 436 -1.50 30.90 13.50
C THR A 436 -1.16 31.63 12.21
N MET A 437 -2.09 31.73 11.27
CA MET A 437 -1.90 32.50 10.03
C MET A 437 -1.61 33.99 10.37
N ALA A 438 -2.29 34.57 11.35
CA ALA A 438 -2.04 35.93 11.79
C ALA A 438 -0.61 36.14 12.33
N ALA A 439 -0.05 35.17 13.06
CA ALA A 439 1.35 35.23 13.51
C ALA A 439 2.33 35.14 12.35
N VAL A 440 2.02 34.35 11.35
CA VAL A 440 2.82 34.22 10.11
C VAL A 440 2.78 35.53 9.30
N GLU A 441 1.61 36.10 9.11
CA GLU A 441 1.43 37.37 8.39
C GLU A 441 2.14 38.52 9.10
N ALA A 442 2.02 38.59 10.43
CA ALA A 442 2.73 39.60 11.22
C ALA A 442 4.26 39.46 11.15
N ALA A 443 4.77 38.22 11.18
CA ALA A 443 6.20 37.98 11.01
C ALA A 443 6.69 38.32 9.61
N LEU A 444 5.89 38.05 8.59
CA LEU A 444 6.20 38.37 7.18
C LEU A 444 6.21 39.89 6.99
N ASP A 445 5.24 40.61 7.56
CA ASP A 445 5.18 42.07 7.56
C ASP A 445 6.38 42.69 8.27
N THR A 446 6.84 42.09 9.37
CA THR A 446 8.05 42.56 10.07
C THR A 446 9.29 42.46 9.21
N ILE A 447 9.43 41.38 8.41
CA ILE A 447 10.58 41.20 7.51
C ILE A 447 10.51 42.18 6.33
N ARG A 448 9.31 42.50 5.83
CA ARG A 448 9.13 43.36 4.65
C ARG A 448 9.18 44.86 4.97
N ASN A 449 8.82 45.24 6.18
CA ASN A 449 8.69 46.65 6.60
C ASN A 449 9.74 47.09 7.64
N GLY A 450 10.57 46.14 8.11
CA GLY A 450 11.70 46.42 9.02
C GLY A 450 13.01 46.49 8.29
#